data_6f43e54515e791551fb09a4fee1fe3a7
#
_entry.id   6f43e54515e791551fb09a4fee1fe3a7
#
_cell.length_a   1.000
_cell.length_b   1.000
_cell.length_c   1.000
_cell.angle_alpha   90.00
_cell.angle_beta   90.00
_cell.angle_gamma   90.00
#
_symmetry.space_group_name_H-M   'P 1'
#
loop_
_entity.id
_entity.type
_entity.pdbx_description
1 polymer ?
#
loop_
_entity_poly.entity_id
_entity_poly.type
_entity_poly.pdbx_seq_one_letter_code
_entity_poly.pdbx_strand_id
1 'polypeptide(L)'
;GSEMCIRDSIKTNVTLIFSANQALLAARAGATYVSPFLGRLDDISTRGVDLIREIVEIFDVAGIDTEIIAASVRNPIHVTDCALAGADIATVPYNVIVQMTKHPLTDAGIAKFQADYKAVFGE
;
A
#
# COMPACT_ATOMS: atom_id res chain seq x y z
N GLY A 1 4.90 -24.08 -22.58
CA GLY A 1 5.05 -25.43 -22.16
C GLY A 1 4.71 -25.66 -20.69
N SER A 2 5.08 -26.83 -20.22
CA SER A 2 4.82 -27.21 -18.84
C SER A 2 5.50 -26.33 -17.80
N GLU A 3 6.67 -25.77 -18.14
CA GLU A 3 7.38 -24.86 -17.24
C GLU A 3 6.61 -23.56 -17.05
N MET A 4 5.99 -23.02 -18.09
CA MET A 4 5.15 -21.85 -17.98
C MET A 4 3.92 -22.12 -17.12
N CYS A 5 3.29 -23.27 -17.27
CA CYS A 5 2.16 -23.66 -16.43
C CYS A 5 2.55 -23.79 -14.95
N ILE A 6 3.74 -24.29 -14.66
CA ILE A 6 4.25 -24.38 -13.29
C ILE A 6 4.48 -22.98 -12.72
N ARG A 7 5.06 -22.06 -13.49
CA ARG A 7 5.26 -20.67 -13.08
C ARG A 7 3.93 -19.98 -12.81
N ASP A 8 2.94 -20.18 -13.67
CA ASP A 8 1.63 -19.56 -13.53
C ASP A 8 0.90 -20.05 -12.28
N SER A 9 1.20 -21.29 -11.83
CA SER A 9 0.59 -21.83 -10.62
C SER A 9 1.27 -21.38 -9.33
N ILE A 10 2.49 -20.83 -9.41
CA ILE A 10 3.26 -20.37 -8.26
C ILE A 10 3.26 -18.85 -8.23
N LYS A 11 2.66 -18.29 -7.19
CA LYS A 11 2.68 -16.84 -6.99
C LYS A 11 4.01 -16.41 -6.40
N THR A 12 4.68 -15.49 -7.07
CA THR A 12 5.97 -14.97 -6.63
C THR A 12 5.88 -13.50 -6.31
N ASN A 13 6.56 -13.09 -5.24
CA ASN A 13 6.67 -11.70 -4.84
C ASN A 13 8.15 -11.31 -4.87
N VAL A 14 8.51 -10.38 -5.76
CA VAL A 14 9.85 -9.83 -5.80
C VAL A 14 9.87 -8.61 -4.89
N THR A 15 10.62 -8.70 -3.81
CA THR A 15 10.69 -7.67 -2.76
C THR A 15 11.94 -6.80 -2.94
N LEU A 16 12.10 -5.82 -2.05
CA LEU A 16 13.22 -4.88 -2.05
C LEU A 16 13.36 -4.15 -3.39
N ILE A 17 12.25 -3.67 -3.88
CA ILE A 17 12.19 -2.86 -5.10
C ILE A 17 12.40 -1.39 -4.71
N PHE A 18 13.42 -0.76 -5.28
CA PHE A 18 13.77 0.62 -5.02
C PHE A 18 13.80 1.51 -6.26
N SER A 19 13.53 0.93 -7.43
CA SER A 19 13.42 1.68 -8.69
C SER A 19 12.36 1.09 -9.59
N ALA A 20 11.83 1.92 -10.48
CA ALA A 20 10.83 1.47 -11.45
C ALA A 20 11.42 0.42 -12.41
N ASN A 21 12.69 0.54 -12.75
CA ASN A 21 13.36 -0.45 -13.62
C ASN A 21 13.43 -1.81 -12.97
N GLN A 22 13.69 -1.89 -11.66
CA GLN A 22 13.68 -3.16 -10.94
C GLN A 22 12.29 -3.80 -10.99
N ALA A 23 11.24 -3.01 -10.80
CA ALA A 23 9.86 -3.49 -10.86
C ALA A 23 9.53 -4.01 -12.26
N LEU A 24 9.94 -3.27 -13.30
CA LEU A 24 9.70 -3.67 -14.68
C LEU A 24 10.40 -5.00 -15.00
N LEU A 25 11.66 -5.15 -14.62
CA LEU A 25 12.41 -6.39 -14.84
C LEU A 25 11.75 -7.56 -14.12
N ALA A 26 11.33 -7.37 -12.88
CA ALA A 26 10.63 -8.40 -12.10
C ALA A 26 9.33 -8.82 -12.78
N ALA A 27 8.54 -7.86 -13.24
CA ALA A 27 7.28 -8.12 -13.92
C ALA A 27 7.50 -8.89 -15.23
N ARG A 28 8.49 -8.49 -16.01
CA ARG A 28 8.84 -9.18 -17.27
C ARG A 28 9.38 -10.59 -17.04
N ALA A 29 9.96 -10.84 -15.87
CA ALA A 29 10.40 -12.18 -15.47
C ALA A 29 9.24 -13.06 -14.98
N GLY A 30 8.03 -12.52 -14.88
CA GLY A 30 6.84 -13.28 -14.52
C GLY A 30 6.43 -13.19 -13.06
N ALA A 31 6.89 -12.19 -12.33
CA ALA A 31 6.48 -11.99 -10.94
C ALA A 31 4.97 -11.72 -10.85
N THR A 32 4.31 -12.31 -9.86
CA THR A 32 2.91 -12.02 -9.56
C THR A 32 2.78 -10.70 -8.81
N TYR A 33 3.72 -10.43 -7.93
CA TYR A 33 3.76 -9.21 -7.11
C TYR A 33 5.15 -8.60 -7.13
N VAL A 34 5.20 -7.27 -7.00
CA VAL A 34 6.43 -6.52 -6.71
C VAL A 34 6.18 -5.71 -5.45
N SER A 35 7.19 -5.63 -4.57
CA SER A 35 7.08 -4.93 -3.29
C SER A 35 8.06 -3.77 -3.24
N PRO A 36 7.70 -2.58 -3.74
CA PRO A 36 8.51 -1.38 -3.54
C PRO A 36 8.46 -0.92 -2.08
N PHE A 37 9.60 -0.50 -1.57
CA PHE A 37 9.78 -0.10 -0.18
C PHE A 37 9.82 1.42 -0.05
N LEU A 38 8.66 2.04 0.12
CA LEU A 38 8.56 3.50 0.12
C LEU A 38 9.17 4.14 1.37
N GLY A 39 8.97 3.56 2.55
CA GLY A 39 9.51 4.14 3.78
C GLY A 39 11.03 4.19 3.81
N ARG A 40 11.70 3.18 3.29
CA ARG A 40 13.16 3.17 3.20
C ARG A 40 13.68 4.24 2.24
N LEU A 41 12.95 4.53 1.19
CA LEU A 41 13.30 5.63 0.28
C LEU A 41 13.13 6.98 0.96
N ASP A 42 12.06 7.16 1.72
CA ASP A 42 11.86 8.38 2.50
C ASP A 42 13.01 8.60 3.50
N ASP A 43 13.54 7.52 4.07
CA ASP A 43 14.66 7.59 5.01
C ASP A 43 15.93 8.18 4.38
N ILE A 44 16.09 8.08 3.07
CA ILE A 44 17.23 8.64 2.34
C ILE A 44 16.85 9.85 1.50
N SER A 45 15.80 10.56 1.91
CA SER A 45 15.33 11.79 1.28
C SER A 45 14.83 11.61 -0.16
N THR A 46 14.38 10.42 -0.49
CA THR A 46 13.74 10.11 -1.78
C THR A 46 12.25 9.85 -1.52
N ARG A 47 11.38 10.47 -2.28
CA ARG A 47 9.93 10.29 -2.09
C ARG A 47 9.49 8.92 -2.56
N GLY A 48 9.25 8.01 -1.61
CA GLY A 48 8.87 6.64 -1.92
C GLY A 48 7.56 6.50 -2.67
N VAL A 49 6.60 7.38 -2.42
CA VAL A 49 5.31 7.36 -3.13
C VAL A 49 5.47 7.65 -4.62
N ASP A 50 6.47 8.45 -5.00
CA ASP A 50 6.73 8.73 -6.41
C ASP A 50 7.19 7.46 -7.14
N LEU A 51 7.93 6.58 -6.47
CA LEU A 51 8.27 5.27 -7.02
C LEU A 51 7.01 4.44 -7.29
N ILE A 52 6.07 4.41 -6.35
CA ILE A 52 4.80 3.70 -6.53
C ILE A 52 4.05 4.24 -7.75
N ARG A 53 3.97 5.56 -7.89
CA ARG A 53 3.31 6.20 -9.04
C ARG A 53 3.96 5.82 -10.36
N GLU A 54 5.29 5.84 -10.41
CA GLU A 54 6.02 5.46 -11.62
C GLU A 54 5.73 4.02 -12.02
N ILE A 55 5.76 3.10 -11.05
CA ILE A 55 5.50 1.68 -11.31
C ILE A 55 4.07 1.48 -11.81
N VAL A 56 3.10 2.10 -11.17
CA VAL A 56 1.69 2.03 -11.57
C VAL A 56 1.52 2.50 -13.00
N GLU A 57 2.12 3.64 -13.34
CA GLU A 57 2.02 4.21 -14.69
C GLU A 57 2.65 3.31 -15.73
N ILE A 58 3.84 2.77 -15.46
CA ILE A 58 4.53 1.85 -16.38
C ILE A 58 3.70 0.58 -16.59
N PHE A 59 3.19 0.00 -15.52
CA PHE A 59 2.40 -1.23 -15.60
C PHE A 59 1.10 -1.00 -16.37
N ASP A 60 0.48 0.15 -16.17
CA ASP A 60 -0.75 0.52 -16.88
C ASP A 60 -0.50 0.68 -18.39
N VAL A 61 0.52 1.46 -18.75
CA VAL A 61 0.88 1.70 -20.16
C VAL A 61 1.31 0.42 -20.86
N ALA A 62 2.05 -0.44 -20.18
CA ALA A 62 2.56 -1.69 -20.76
C ALA A 62 1.58 -2.85 -20.70
N GLY A 63 0.42 -2.68 -20.07
CA GLY A 63 -0.56 -3.74 -19.90
C GLY A 63 -0.06 -4.88 -19.02
N ILE A 64 0.69 -4.56 -17.98
CA ILE A 64 1.26 -5.55 -17.05
C ILE A 64 0.29 -5.78 -15.91
N ASP A 65 -0.06 -7.05 -15.65
CA ASP A 65 -1.00 -7.45 -14.60
C ASP A 65 -0.36 -7.68 -13.23
N THR A 66 0.97 -7.61 -13.13
CA THR A 66 1.68 -7.75 -11.86
C THR A 66 1.13 -6.75 -10.85
N GLU A 67 0.80 -7.22 -9.65
CA GLU A 67 0.25 -6.38 -8.60
C GLU A 67 1.37 -5.73 -7.77
N ILE A 68 1.08 -4.53 -7.27
CA ILE A 68 2.04 -3.71 -6.53
C ILE A 68 1.67 -3.75 -5.06
N ILE A 69 2.60 -4.24 -4.23
CA ILE A 69 2.46 -4.26 -2.79
C ILE A 69 3.32 -3.13 -2.22
N ALA A 70 2.68 -2.07 -1.72
CA ALA A 70 3.40 -1.01 -1.04
C ALA A 70 3.94 -1.53 0.29
N ALA A 71 5.25 -1.53 0.44
CA ALA A 71 5.94 -2.05 1.61
C ALA A 71 6.71 -0.95 2.33
N SER A 72 7.14 -1.25 3.56
CA SER A 72 7.85 -0.26 4.40
C SER A 72 6.97 0.97 4.69
N VAL A 73 5.67 0.75 4.87
CA VAL A 73 4.70 1.79 5.24
C VAL A 73 4.94 2.16 6.71
N ARG A 74 5.10 3.44 6.99
CA ARG A 74 5.53 3.93 8.30
C ARG A 74 4.48 4.72 9.07
N ASN A 75 3.46 5.24 8.37
CA ASN A 75 2.46 6.11 8.98
C ASN A 75 1.18 6.12 8.14
N PRO A 76 0.07 6.65 8.69
CA PRO A 76 -1.21 6.69 7.97
C PRO A 76 -1.18 7.49 6.66
N ILE A 77 -0.35 8.53 6.57
CA ILE A 77 -0.21 9.32 5.35
C ILE A 77 0.34 8.46 4.22
N HIS A 78 1.31 7.59 4.51
CA HIS A 78 1.83 6.62 3.53
C HIS A 78 0.71 5.75 2.95
N VAL A 79 -0.22 5.28 3.80
CA VAL A 79 -1.35 4.45 3.36
C VAL A 79 -2.23 5.22 2.37
N THR A 80 -2.59 6.45 2.73
CA THR A 80 -3.40 7.32 1.85
C THR A 80 -2.69 7.59 0.54
N ASP A 81 -1.41 7.94 0.59
CA ASP A 81 -0.63 8.26 -0.59
C ASP A 81 -0.49 7.06 -1.52
N CYS A 82 -0.27 5.86 -0.96
CA CYS A 82 -0.19 4.64 -1.76
C CYS A 82 -1.53 4.28 -2.40
N ALA A 83 -2.63 4.47 -1.67
CA ALA A 83 -3.97 4.25 -2.21
C ALA A 83 -4.25 5.18 -3.38
N LEU A 84 -3.92 6.47 -3.23
CA LEU A 84 -4.09 7.45 -4.29
C LEU A 84 -3.17 7.19 -5.48
N ALA A 85 -1.97 6.65 -5.24
CA ALA A 85 -1.02 6.32 -6.29
C ALA A 85 -1.44 5.08 -7.09
N GLY A 86 -2.34 4.26 -6.57
CA GLY A 86 -2.84 3.09 -7.27
C GLY A 86 -2.18 1.77 -6.89
N ALA A 87 -1.53 1.69 -5.72
CA ALA A 87 -1.03 0.42 -5.22
C ALA A 87 -2.19 -0.56 -5.01
N ASP A 88 -1.99 -1.82 -5.36
CA ASP A 88 -3.03 -2.84 -5.22
C ASP A 88 -3.16 -3.33 -3.79
N ILE A 89 -2.03 -3.43 -3.09
CA ILE A 89 -1.95 -3.98 -1.75
C ILE A 89 -0.97 -3.11 -0.94
N ALA A 90 -1.18 -3.03 0.37
CA ALA A 90 -0.23 -2.40 1.26
C ALA A 90 0.04 -3.32 2.45
N THR A 91 1.32 -3.48 2.79
CA THR A 91 1.72 -4.14 4.02
C THR A 91 1.81 -3.08 5.11
N VAL A 92 0.88 -3.11 6.05
CA VAL A 92 0.74 -2.04 7.05
C VAL A 92 1.01 -2.62 8.44
N PRO A 93 1.99 -2.07 9.19
CA PRO A 93 2.23 -2.51 10.56
C PRO A 93 1.01 -2.27 11.45
N TYR A 94 0.83 -3.11 12.46
CA TYR A 94 -0.31 -3.02 13.35
C TYR A 94 -0.46 -1.64 14.00
N ASN A 95 0.66 -1.06 14.46
CA ASN A 95 0.62 0.27 15.08
C ASN A 95 0.12 1.35 14.13
N VAL A 96 0.41 1.22 12.82
CA VAL A 96 -0.10 2.16 11.81
C VAL A 96 -1.59 1.96 11.61
N ILE A 97 -2.07 0.72 11.59
CA ILE A 97 -3.51 0.43 11.50
C ILE A 97 -4.24 1.08 12.67
N VAL A 98 -3.72 0.95 13.89
CA VAL A 98 -4.30 1.60 15.07
C VAL A 98 -4.33 3.12 14.89
N GLN A 99 -3.23 3.72 14.41
CA GLN A 99 -3.18 5.16 14.16
C GLN A 99 -4.21 5.62 13.12
N MET A 100 -4.49 4.80 12.11
CA MET A 100 -5.48 5.11 11.08
C MET A 100 -6.90 5.27 11.64
N THR A 101 -7.19 4.62 12.77
CA THR A 101 -8.50 4.72 13.41
C THR A 101 -8.62 5.92 14.36
N LYS A 102 -7.50 6.58 14.66
CA LYS A 102 -7.47 7.69 15.62
C LYS A 102 -7.69 9.03 14.92
N HIS A 103 -8.64 9.78 15.43
CA HIS A 103 -8.86 11.16 14.99
C HIS A 103 -9.59 11.91 16.10
N PRO A 104 -9.09 13.10 16.50
CA PRO A 104 -9.73 13.87 17.57
C PRO A 104 -11.21 14.18 17.31
N LEU A 105 -11.58 14.45 16.07
CA LEU A 105 -12.96 14.75 15.72
C LEU A 105 -13.86 13.52 15.81
N THR A 106 -13.34 12.34 15.53
CA THR A 106 -14.06 11.08 15.71
C THR A 106 -14.34 10.84 17.19
N ASP A 107 -13.34 10.98 18.03
CA ASP A 107 -13.47 10.81 19.46
C ASP A 107 -14.47 11.82 20.04
N ALA A 108 -14.37 13.09 19.64
CA ALA A 108 -15.30 14.14 20.05
C ALA A 108 -16.72 13.87 19.58
N GLY A 109 -16.88 13.39 18.33
CA GLY A 109 -18.18 13.04 17.76
C GLY A 109 -18.85 11.88 18.49
N ILE A 110 -18.08 10.83 18.81
CA ILE A 110 -18.60 9.69 19.59
C ILE A 110 -19.03 10.15 20.98
N ALA A 111 -18.21 10.95 21.65
CA ALA A 111 -18.54 11.47 22.97
C ALA A 111 -19.81 12.31 22.92
N LYS A 112 -19.98 13.15 21.90
CA LYS A 112 -21.19 13.94 21.70
C LYS A 112 -22.43 13.07 21.49
N PHE A 113 -22.33 12.05 20.63
CA PHE A 113 -23.45 11.13 20.41
C PHE A 113 -23.84 10.38 21.68
N GLN A 114 -22.88 9.97 22.49
CA GLN A 114 -23.15 9.32 23.76
C GLN A 114 -23.84 10.28 24.74
N ALA A 115 -23.39 11.52 24.81
CA ALA A 115 -24.02 12.54 25.66
C ALA A 115 -25.45 12.84 25.20
N ASP A 116 -25.67 12.98 23.90
CA ASP A 116 -27.00 13.23 23.33
C ASP A 116 -27.94 12.05 23.59
N TYR A 117 -27.43 10.82 23.46
CA TYR A 117 -28.20 9.61 23.77
C TYR A 117 -28.66 9.60 25.24
N LYS A 118 -27.75 9.89 26.17
CA LYS A 118 -28.08 9.94 27.60
C LYS A 118 -29.10 11.03 27.90
N ALA A 119 -28.97 12.19 27.26
CA ALA A 119 -29.91 13.29 27.47
C ALA A 119 -31.32 12.94 27.00
N VAL A 120 -31.45 12.18 25.91
CA VAL A 120 -32.76 11.79 25.37
C VAL A 120 -33.34 10.58 26.11
N PHE A 121 -32.51 9.58 26.44
CA PHE A 121 -32.99 8.32 26.99
C PHE A 121 -32.77 8.16 28.50
N GLY A 122 -32.14 9.15 29.15
CA GLY A 122 -31.93 9.13 30.58
C GLY A 122 -30.91 8.12 31.10
N GLU A 123 -30.01 7.65 30.26
CA GLU A 123 -29.00 6.65 30.64
C GLU A 123 -27.61 7.25 30.85
#